data_3edc4d54be5deeb102f77f870d5eea6c
#
_entry.id   3edc4d54be5deeb102f77f870d5eea6c
#
_cell.length_a   1.000
_cell.length_b   1.000
_cell.length_c   1.000
_cell.angle_alpha   90.00
_cell.angle_beta   90.00
_cell.angle_gamma   90.00
#
_symmetry.space_group_name_H-M   'P 1'
#
loop_
_entity.id
_entity.type
_entity.pdbx_description
1 polymer ?
#
loop_
_entity_poly.entity_id
_entity_poly.type
_entity_poly.pdbx_seq_one_letter_code
_entity_poly.pdbx_strand_id
1 'polypeptide(L)'
;MSGRFITFEGIDGAGKSTHIDALAARLRQAGHEVVCTREPGGTALAEQIRHLVLHSPMDALTEALLVFAARRDHIQQVIKPALAQGRTVLCDRFTDASFAYQGAGRGFDVGMLNTLETWVQQGLQPSLTFLFDVSAAVAAERRMAARSPDRFEKLDVEFFDRVRQGYEARVLKTPERFAKIDAAQPRDQVWAQVVAHMEQRGW
;
A
#
# COMPACT_ATOMS: atom_id res chain seq x y z
N MET A 1 -1.11 25.11 -3.36
CA MET A 1 -1.09 24.10 -2.26
C MET A 1 -0.26 22.94 -2.76
N SER A 2 0.63 22.36 -1.94
CA SER A 2 1.38 21.15 -2.31
C SER A 2 0.42 19.96 -2.40
N GLY A 3 0.64 19.08 -3.35
CA GLY A 3 -0.16 17.87 -3.51
C GLY A 3 -0.07 16.96 -2.26
N ARG A 4 -1.10 16.16 -2.01
CA ARG A 4 -1.15 15.20 -0.90
C ARG A 4 -0.78 13.81 -1.40
N PHE A 5 0.05 13.10 -0.65
CA PHE A 5 0.38 11.70 -0.95
C PHE A 5 -0.22 10.79 0.13
N ILE A 6 -1.22 10.01 -0.23
CA ILE A 6 -1.97 9.12 0.67
C ILE A 6 -1.81 7.68 0.18
N THR A 7 -1.45 6.78 1.08
CA THR A 7 -1.30 5.35 0.78
C THR A 7 -2.31 4.51 1.54
N PHE A 8 -2.62 3.33 0.98
CA PHE A 8 -3.56 2.37 1.54
C PHE A 8 -2.83 1.04 1.70
N GLU A 9 -2.67 0.60 2.92
CA GLU A 9 -1.90 -0.57 3.28
C GLU A 9 -2.77 -1.62 3.99
N GLY A 10 -2.26 -2.82 4.09
CA GLY A 10 -2.95 -3.96 4.68
C GLY A 10 -2.87 -5.20 3.79
N ILE A 11 -3.17 -6.37 4.33
CA ILE A 11 -3.08 -7.64 3.62
C ILE A 11 -4.10 -7.75 2.48
N ASP A 12 -3.88 -8.70 1.56
CA ASP A 12 -4.84 -8.97 0.49
C ASP A 12 -6.16 -9.49 1.09
N GLY A 13 -7.29 -9.00 0.59
CA GLY A 13 -8.61 -9.27 1.17
C GLY A 13 -9.05 -8.29 2.27
N ALA A 14 -8.23 -7.29 2.64
CA ALA A 14 -8.62 -6.26 3.62
C ALA A 14 -9.67 -5.25 3.10
N GLY A 15 -10.00 -5.25 1.80
CA GLY A 15 -11.07 -4.43 1.25
C GLY A 15 -10.67 -3.00 0.85
N LYS A 16 -9.38 -2.71 0.68
CA LYS A 16 -8.84 -1.39 0.35
C LYS A 16 -9.45 -0.72 -0.88
N SER A 17 -9.51 -1.43 -2.02
CA SER A 17 -9.84 -0.86 -3.34
C SER A 17 -11.17 -0.11 -3.35
N THR A 18 -12.20 -0.66 -2.73
CA THR A 18 -13.52 -0.02 -2.61
C THR A 18 -13.45 1.36 -1.93
N HIS A 19 -12.62 1.48 -0.89
CA HIS A 19 -12.49 2.72 -0.12
C HIS A 19 -11.56 3.73 -0.82
N ILE A 20 -10.58 3.26 -1.61
CA ILE A 20 -9.77 4.10 -2.49
C ILE A 20 -10.66 4.81 -3.51
N ASP A 21 -11.53 4.06 -4.19
CA ASP A 21 -12.46 4.60 -5.19
C ASP A 21 -13.45 5.60 -4.57
N ALA A 22 -14.00 5.27 -3.40
CA ALA A 22 -14.91 6.14 -2.67
C ALA A 22 -14.22 7.46 -2.24
N LEU A 23 -12.98 7.38 -1.72
CA LEU A 23 -12.22 8.57 -1.33
C LEU A 23 -11.85 9.42 -2.56
N ALA A 24 -11.45 8.78 -3.67
CA ALA A 24 -11.17 9.49 -4.92
C ALA A 24 -12.40 10.26 -5.42
N ALA A 25 -13.59 9.64 -5.39
CA ALA A 25 -14.83 10.27 -5.78
C ALA A 25 -15.17 11.47 -4.87
N ARG A 26 -15.08 11.31 -3.54
CA ARG A 26 -15.31 12.38 -2.55
C ARG A 26 -14.38 13.58 -2.78
N LEU A 27 -13.08 13.33 -2.97
CA LEU A 27 -12.09 14.39 -3.19
C LEU A 27 -12.32 15.13 -4.51
N ARG A 28 -12.67 14.39 -5.59
CA ARG A 28 -13.01 15.01 -6.88
C ARG A 28 -14.28 15.88 -6.78
N GLN A 29 -15.30 15.43 -6.07
CA GLN A 29 -16.51 16.22 -5.80
C GLN A 29 -16.20 17.50 -5.01
N ALA A 30 -15.18 17.47 -4.14
CA ALA A 30 -14.69 18.64 -3.41
C ALA A 30 -13.74 19.54 -4.27
N GLY A 31 -13.57 19.25 -5.57
CA GLY A 31 -12.77 20.07 -6.49
C GLY A 31 -11.28 19.75 -6.52
N HIS A 32 -10.83 18.64 -5.90
CA HIS A 32 -9.42 18.21 -5.96
C HIS A 32 -9.13 17.38 -7.20
N GLU A 33 -7.98 17.62 -7.83
CA GLU A 33 -7.44 16.70 -8.83
C GLU A 33 -6.82 15.48 -8.12
N VAL A 34 -7.26 14.27 -8.52
CA VAL A 34 -6.86 13.02 -7.87
C VAL A 34 -6.28 12.04 -8.89
N VAL A 35 -5.07 11.58 -8.61
CA VAL A 35 -4.40 10.48 -9.30
C VAL A 35 -4.53 9.22 -8.43
N CYS A 36 -5.21 8.18 -8.95
CA CYS A 36 -5.24 6.86 -8.33
C CYS A 36 -4.19 5.97 -8.99
N THR A 37 -3.38 5.30 -8.18
CA THR A 37 -2.30 4.43 -8.64
C THR A 37 -2.07 3.28 -7.66
N ARG A 38 -1.09 2.39 -7.94
CA ARG A 38 -0.80 1.23 -7.10
C ARG A 38 0.65 0.78 -7.20
N GLU A 39 1.12 0.00 -6.22
CA GLU A 39 2.42 -0.67 -6.25
C GLU A 39 2.32 -2.19 -5.93
N PRO A 40 3.25 -2.99 -6.51
CA PRO A 40 4.05 -2.61 -7.66
C PRO A 40 3.15 -2.37 -8.88
N GLY A 41 3.48 -1.36 -9.71
CA GLY A 41 2.67 -0.98 -10.87
C GLY A 41 2.61 0.54 -11.09
N GLY A 42 1.61 0.99 -11.83
CA GLY A 42 1.34 2.42 -12.10
C GLY A 42 2.09 3.00 -13.30
N THR A 43 3.04 2.29 -13.89
CA THR A 43 3.72 2.64 -15.15
C THR A 43 3.86 1.41 -16.03
N ALA A 44 4.12 1.59 -17.32
CA ALA A 44 4.30 0.46 -18.24
C ALA A 44 5.42 -0.49 -17.78
N LEU A 45 6.57 0.05 -17.33
CA LEU A 45 7.66 -0.76 -16.79
C LEU A 45 7.28 -1.42 -15.47
N ALA A 46 6.71 -0.69 -14.54
CA ALA A 46 6.34 -1.21 -13.24
C ALA A 46 5.25 -2.31 -13.33
N GLU A 47 4.34 -2.24 -14.29
CA GLU A 47 3.35 -3.30 -14.54
C GLU A 47 4.01 -4.58 -15.10
N GLN A 48 5.04 -4.46 -15.95
CA GLN A 48 5.81 -5.62 -16.39
C GLN A 48 6.55 -6.27 -15.20
N ILE A 49 7.17 -5.47 -14.35
CA ILE A 49 7.83 -5.96 -13.14
C ILE A 49 6.80 -6.61 -12.19
N ARG A 50 5.62 -6.00 -12.03
CA ARG A 50 4.52 -6.60 -11.26
C ARG A 50 4.17 -7.98 -11.78
N HIS A 51 4.06 -8.15 -13.10
CA HIS A 51 3.77 -9.44 -13.70
C HIS A 51 4.84 -10.49 -13.31
N LEU A 52 6.12 -10.14 -13.39
CA LEU A 52 7.21 -11.03 -12.97
C LEU A 52 7.11 -11.37 -11.48
N VAL A 53 6.95 -10.36 -10.61
CA VAL A 53 6.85 -10.55 -9.16
C VAL A 53 5.67 -11.45 -8.76
N LEU A 54 4.54 -11.35 -9.46
CA LEU A 54 3.33 -12.12 -9.11
C LEU A 54 3.32 -13.55 -9.69
N HIS A 55 4.09 -13.82 -10.76
CA HIS A 55 3.96 -15.09 -11.50
C HIS A 55 5.25 -15.91 -11.60
N SER A 56 6.42 -15.30 -11.35
CA SER A 56 7.70 -16.01 -11.45
C SER A 56 8.26 -16.36 -10.06
N PRO A 57 8.76 -17.58 -9.84
CA PRO A 57 9.48 -17.92 -8.61
C PRO A 57 10.81 -17.13 -8.57
N MET A 58 11.16 -16.61 -7.38
CA MET A 58 12.42 -15.90 -7.16
C MET A 58 12.77 -15.89 -5.68
N ASP A 59 14.05 -15.65 -5.37
CA ASP A 59 14.52 -15.45 -4.01
C ASP A 59 14.10 -14.08 -3.45
N ALA A 60 14.22 -13.90 -2.14
CA ALA A 60 13.75 -12.69 -1.45
C ALA A 60 14.51 -11.42 -1.88
N LEU A 61 15.81 -11.52 -2.19
CA LEU A 61 16.61 -10.38 -2.65
C LEU A 61 16.18 -9.94 -4.05
N THR A 62 16.04 -10.87 -4.98
CA THR A 62 15.55 -10.58 -6.34
C THR A 62 14.16 -9.94 -6.28
N GLU A 63 13.25 -10.44 -5.44
CA GLU A 63 11.91 -9.89 -5.24
C GLU A 63 11.98 -8.44 -4.72
N ALA A 64 12.79 -8.20 -3.69
CA ALA A 64 12.96 -6.86 -3.14
C ALA A 64 13.53 -5.88 -4.18
N LEU A 65 14.57 -6.27 -4.91
CA LEU A 65 15.18 -5.42 -5.95
C LEU A 65 14.18 -5.06 -7.04
N LEU A 66 13.38 -6.00 -7.51
CA LEU A 66 12.34 -5.76 -8.53
C LEU A 66 11.25 -4.82 -8.01
N VAL A 67 10.75 -5.05 -6.79
CA VAL A 67 9.73 -4.17 -6.20
C VAL A 67 10.25 -2.74 -6.05
N PHE A 68 11.49 -2.56 -5.59
CA PHE A 68 12.09 -1.24 -5.46
C PHE A 68 12.45 -0.59 -6.80
N ALA A 69 12.80 -1.37 -7.83
CA ALA A 69 12.98 -0.86 -9.20
C ALA A 69 11.65 -0.33 -9.77
N ALA A 70 10.56 -1.10 -9.63
CA ALA A 70 9.22 -0.67 -10.02
C ALA A 70 8.80 0.62 -9.29
N ARG A 71 9.04 0.69 -7.98
CA ARG A 71 8.79 1.88 -7.16
C ARG A 71 9.56 3.10 -7.64
N ARG A 72 10.85 2.92 -7.98
CA ARG A 72 11.65 4.04 -8.47
C ARG A 72 11.06 4.63 -9.74
N ASP A 73 10.69 3.80 -10.69
CA ASP A 73 10.08 4.24 -11.94
C ASP A 73 8.73 4.93 -11.68
N HIS A 74 7.88 4.32 -10.86
CA HIS A 74 6.59 4.86 -10.46
C HIS A 74 6.69 6.24 -9.76
N ILE A 75 7.63 6.40 -8.84
CA ILE A 75 7.89 7.69 -8.18
C ILE A 75 8.25 8.76 -9.21
N GLN A 76 9.11 8.46 -10.17
CA GLN A 76 9.61 9.45 -11.14
C GLN A 76 8.56 9.79 -12.20
N GLN A 77 7.81 8.80 -12.66
CA GLN A 77 6.89 8.97 -13.79
C GLN A 77 5.48 9.45 -13.36
N VAL A 78 5.05 9.11 -12.14
CA VAL A 78 3.66 9.35 -11.70
C VAL A 78 3.60 10.18 -10.43
N ILE A 79 4.22 9.73 -9.32
CA ILE A 79 3.96 10.33 -8.01
C ILE A 79 4.54 11.74 -7.94
N LYS A 80 5.84 11.92 -8.19
CA LYS A 80 6.49 13.25 -8.12
C LYS A 80 5.88 14.27 -9.08
N PRO A 81 5.62 13.95 -10.36
CA PRO A 81 4.95 14.88 -11.26
C PRO A 81 3.55 15.30 -10.80
N ALA A 82 2.75 14.35 -10.29
CA ALA A 82 1.41 14.66 -9.79
C ALA A 82 1.46 15.59 -8.56
N LEU A 83 2.33 15.30 -7.60
CA LEU A 83 2.52 16.13 -6.41
C LEU A 83 3.03 17.54 -6.75
N ALA A 84 3.96 17.66 -7.71
CA ALA A 84 4.47 18.94 -8.18
C ALA A 84 3.37 19.81 -8.83
N GLN A 85 2.35 19.19 -9.42
CA GLN A 85 1.17 19.86 -9.98
C GLN A 85 0.08 20.15 -8.92
N GLY A 86 0.34 19.88 -7.65
CA GLY A 86 -0.63 20.10 -6.57
C GLY A 86 -1.73 19.03 -6.49
N ARG A 87 -1.62 17.93 -7.25
CA ARG A 87 -2.62 16.85 -7.26
C ARG A 87 -2.51 15.98 -6.01
N THR A 88 -3.63 15.42 -5.59
CA THR A 88 -3.66 14.37 -4.56
C THR A 88 -3.38 13.01 -5.20
N VAL A 89 -2.39 12.29 -4.68
CA VAL A 89 -2.07 10.91 -5.10
C VAL A 89 -2.64 9.93 -4.08
N LEU A 90 -3.50 9.02 -4.52
CA LEU A 90 -3.99 7.87 -3.75
C LEU A 90 -3.32 6.62 -4.31
N CYS A 91 -2.52 5.93 -3.49
CA CYS A 91 -1.75 4.76 -3.91
C CYS A 91 -2.13 3.52 -3.13
N ASP A 92 -2.59 2.47 -3.83
CA ASP A 92 -2.79 1.15 -3.23
C ASP A 92 -1.43 0.49 -3.05
N ARG A 93 -0.96 0.43 -1.82
CA ARG A 93 0.38 0.04 -1.36
C ARG A 93 1.49 1.02 -1.74
N PHE A 94 2.50 1.04 -0.90
CA PHE A 94 3.76 1.75 -1.13
C PHE A 94 4.87 1.04 -0.36
N THR A 95 5.80 1.77 0.21
CA THR A 95 6.98 1.20 0.86
C THR A 95 6.67 0.30 2.06
N ASP A 96 5.62 0.62 2.83
CA ASP A 96 5.26 -0.15 4.01
C ASP A 96 4.89 -1.60 3.65
N ALA A 97 4.30 -1.81 2.45
CA ALA A 97 4.08 -3.15 1.91
C ALA A 97 5.38 -3.95 1.74
N SER A 98 6.49 -3.32 1.34
CA SER A 98 7.76 -4.04 1.18
C SER A 98 8.34 -4.48 2.52
N PHE A 99 8.24 -3.66 3.56
CA PHE A 99 8.65 -4.07 4.92
C PHE A 99 7.76 -5.18 5.47
N ALA A 100 6.47 -5.15 5.15
CA ALA A 100 5.53 -6.17 5.58
C ALA A 100 5.74 -7.49 4.81
N TYR A 101 5.75 -7.46 3.46
CA TYR A 101 5.77 -8.67 2.62
C TYR A 101 7.18 -9.24 2.45
N GLN A 102 8.15 -8.44 1.96
CA GLN A 102 9.53 -8.89 1.78
C GLN A 102 10.26 -9.01 3.12
N GLY A 103 10.07 -8.02 4.02
CA GLY A 103 10.68 -8.04 5.36
C GLY A 103 10.08 -9.14 6.23
N ALA A 104 8.99 -8.85 6.92
CA ALA A 104 8.42 -9.76 7.92
C ALA A 104 7.88 -11.06 7.30
N GLY A 105 7.21 -10.99 6.14
CA GLY A 105 6.64 -12.15 5.46
C GLY A 105 7.71 -13.12 4.93
N ARG A 106 8.68 -12.61 4.16
CA ARG A 106 9.76 -13.38 3.52
C ARG A 106 11.03 -13.51 4.36
N GLY A 107 11.15 -12.76 5.46
CA GLY A 107 12.35 -12.75 6.30
C GLY A 107 13.55 -12.03 5.67
N PHE A 108 13.32 -11.13 4.71
CA PHE A 108 14.40 -10.34 4.12
C PHE A 108 14.88 -9.27 5.11
N ASP A 109 16.19 -9.00 5.08
CA ASP A 109 16.84 -8.10 6.04
C ASP A 109 16.28 -6.67 6.02
N VAL A 110 15.82 -6.20 7.17
CA VAL A 110 15.20 -4.88 7.33
C VAL A 110 16.21 -3.74 7.13
N GLY A 111 17.48 -3.96 7.45
CA GLY A 111 18.56 -2.98 7.22
C GLY A 111 18.76 -2.74 5.72
N MET A 112 18.75 -3.81 4.92
CA MET A 112 18.79 -3.70 3.46
C MET A 112 17.55 -3.01 2.89
N LEU A 113 16.35 -3.30 3.42
CA LEU A 113 15.12 -2.60 3.01
C LEU A 113 15.21 -1.09 3.33
N ASN A 114 15.72 -0.69 4.49
CA ASN A 114 15.93 0.72 4.83
C ASN A 114 16.92 1.40 3.85
N THR A 115 17.96 0.68 3.44
CA THR A 115 18.93 1.18 2.45
C THR A 115 18.26 1.40 1.09
N LEU A 116 17.49 0.42 0.61
CA LEU A 116 16.73 0.52 -0.64
C LEU A 116 15.66 1.64 -0.55
N GLU A 117 14.96 1.77 0.56
CA GLU A 117 14.00 2.86 0.80
C GLU A 117 14.69 4.22 0.63
N THR A 118 15.86 4.40 1.25
CA THR A 118 16.62 5.66 1.18
C THR A 118 17.04 6.00 -0.24
N TRP A 119 17.60 5.04 -0.97
CA TRP A 119 18.07 5.25 -2.34
C TRP A 119 16.95 5.52 -3.33
N VAL A 120 15.87 4.79 -3.22
CA VAL A 120 14.75 4.82 -4.17
C VAL A 120 13.83 6.01 -3.92
N GLN A 121 13.45 6.27 -2.68
CA GLN A 121 12.47 7.29 -2.34
C GLN A 121 13.06 8.69 -2.16
N GLN A 122 14.33 8.77 -1.73
CA GLN A 122 15.02 10.06 -1.55
C GLN A 122 14.20 11.02 -0.66
N GLY A 123 13.70 10.50 0.47
CA GLY A 123 12.91 11.25 1.43
C GLY A 123 11.42 11.38 1.11
N LEU A 124 10.94 10.90 -0.05
CA LEU A 124 9.50 10.88 -0.33
C LEU A 124 8.80 9.90 0.61
N GLN A 125 7.87 10.41 1.42
CA GLN A 125 7.01 9.63 2.31
C GLN A 125 5.54 10.05 2.13
N PRO A 126 4.59 9.13 2.34
CA PRO A 126 3.18 9.50 2.39
C PRO A 126 2.91 10.48 3.54
N SER A 127 2.04 11.46 3.31
CA SER A 127 1.53 12.34 4.36
C SER A 127 0.48 11.65 5.25
N LEU A 128 -0.14 10.60 4.74
CA LEU A 128 -1.08 9.75 5.46
C LEU A 128 -1.03 8.32 4.88
N THR A 129 -1.02 7.33 5.76
CA THR A 129 -1.17 5.91 5.40
C THR A 129 -2.38 5.33 6.13
N PHE A 130 -3.39 4.91 5.39
CA PHE A 130 -4.48 4.11 5.92
C PHE A 130 -4.03 2.65 6.02
N LEU A 131 -3.92 2.11 7.23
CA LEU A 131 -3.68 0.69 7.45
C LEU A 131 -5.01 -0.02 7.71
N PHE A 132 -5.49 -0.78 6.74
CA PHE A 132 -6.67 -1.63 6.84
C PHE A 132 -6.29 -2.91 7.57
N ASP A 133 -6.54 -2.94 8.87
CA ASP A 133 -6.22 -4.07 9.73
C ASP A 133 -7.39 -5.06 9.77
N VAL A 134 -7.10 -6.32 9.44
CA VAL A 134 -8.02 -7.45 9.51
C VAL A 134 -7.22 -8.72 9.78
N SER A 135 -7.82 -9.70 10.47
CA SER A 135 -7.15 -10.98 10.69
C SER A 135 -6.89 -11.73 9.39
N ALA A 136 -5.79 -12.50 9.36
CA ALA A 136 -5.43 -13.30 8.19
C ALA A 136 -6.55 -14.29 7.80
N ALA A 137 -7.28 -14.84 8.79
CA ALA A 137 -8.40 -15.74 8.56
C ALA A 137 -9.55 -15.06 7.82
N VAL A 138 -10.03 -13.91 8.30
CA VAL A 138 -11.11 -13.14 7.65
C VAL A 138 -10.70 -12.67 6.25
N ALA A 139 -9.45 -12.25 6.08
CA ALA A 139 -8.94 -11.85 4.78
C ALA A 139 -8.87 -13.04 3.80
N ALA A 140 -8.52 -14.24 4.29
CA ALA A 140 -8.51 -15.47 3.48
C ALA A 140 -9.92 -15.83 2.98
N GLU A 141 -10.93 -15.78 3.84
CA GLU A 141 -12.33 -16.01 3.45
C GLU A 141 -12.79 -15.05 2.34
N ARG A 142 -12.45 -13.77 2.47
CA ARG A 142 -12.81 -12.75 1.48
C ARG A 142 -12.10 -12.97 0.13
N ARG A 143 -10.82 -13.42 0.14
CA ARG A 143 -10.07 -13.72 -1.10
C ARG A 143 -10.65 -14.91 -1.84
N MET A 144 -11.01 -16.00 -1.14
CA MET A 144 -11.59 -17.20 -1.74
C MET A 144 -12.87 -16.91 -2.52
N ALA A 145 -13.63 -15.88 -2.12
CA ALA A 145 -14.85 -15.47 -2.79
C ALA A 145 -14.62 -14.61 -4.04
N ALA A 146 -13.40 -14.10 -4.30
CA ALA A 146 -13.18 -13.03 -5.26
C ALA A 146 -12.60 -13.45 -6.61
N ARG A 147 -11.54 -14.31 -6.68
CA ARG A 147 -10.84 -14.69 -7.93
C ARG A 147 -9.82 -15.81 -7.72
N SER A 148 -9.22 -16.31 -8.84
CA SER A 148 -8.07 -17.22 -8.77
C SER A 148 -6.86 -16.54 -8.12
N PRO A 149 -6.24 -17.17 -7.09
CA PRO A 149 -5.19 -16.58 -6.29
C PRO A 149 -3.86 -16.45 -7.07
N ASP A 150 -3.16 -15.33 -6.88
CA ASP A 150 -1.78 -15.15 -7.32
C ASP A 150 -0.76 -15.88 -6.42
N ARG A 151 0.55 -15.68 -6.66
CA ARG A 151 1.63 -16.35 -5.91
C ARG A 151 1.61 -16.03 -4.40
N PHE A 152 1.30 -14.81 -4.03
CA PHE A 152 1.23 -14.40 -2.63
C PHE A 152 -0.05 -14.88 -1.97
N GLU A 153 -1.17 -14.78 -2.67
CA GLU A 153 -2.48 -15.19 -2.16
C GLU A 153 -2.58 -16.71 -1.90
N LYS A 154 -1.67 -17.51 -2.48
CA LYS A 154 -1.53 -18.96 -2.23
C LYS A 154 -0.75 -19.29 -0.94
N LEU A 155 -0.16 -18.30 -0.28
CA LEU A 155 0.60 -18.48 0.95
C LEU A 155 -0.36 -18.72 2.13
N ASP A 156 0.18 -19.35 3.17
CA ASP A 156 -0.57 -19.75 4.36
C ASP A 156 -0.97 -18.57 5.26
N VAL A 157 -1.83 -18.86 6.22
CA VAL A 157 -2.30 -17.86 7.20
C VAL A 157 -1.13 -17.30 8.01
N GLU A 158 -0.14 -18.14 8.35
CA GLU A 158 1.04 -17.74 9.13
C GLU A 158 1.89 -16.70 8.40
N PHE A 159 2.00 -16.81 7.06
CA PHE A 159 2.66 -15.77 6.27
C PHE A 159 1.95 -14.42 6.41
N PHE A 160 0.62 -14.39 6.31
CA PHE A 160 -0.14 -13.16 6.42
C PHE A 160 -0.16 -12.61 7.85
N ASP A 161 -0.03 -13.45 8.87
CA ASP A 161 0.14 -12.97 10.25
C ASP A 161 1.52 -12.30 10.43
N ARG A 162 2.59 -12.85 9.84
CA ARG A 162 3.90 -12.16 9.81
C ARG A 162 3.83 -10.84 9.04
N VAL A 163 3.13 -10.78 7.91
CA VAL A 163 2.91 -9.54 7.15
C VAL A 163 2.18 -8.48 8.00
N ARG A 164 1.14 -8.87 8.74
CA ARG A 164 0.45 -7.96 9.67
C ARG A 164 1.40 -7.42 10.75
N GLN A 165 2.24 -8.28 11.35
CA GLN A 165 3.26 -7.85 12.31
C GLN A 165 4.25 -6.86 11.67
N GLY A 166 4.62 -7.06 10.41
CA GLY A 166 5.45 -6.13 9.64
C GLY A 166 4.82 -4.74 9.51
N TYR A 167 3.53 -4.67 9.22
CA TYR A 167 2.80 -3.40 9.20
C TYR A 167 2.74 -2.74 10.58
N GLU A 168 2.48 -3.50 11.66
CA GLU A 168 2.49 -2.96 13.02
C GLU A 168 3.85 -2.37 13.40
N ALA A 169 4.95 -3.02 13.01
CA ALA A 169 6.29 -2.48 13.22
C ALA A 169 6.50 -1.13 12.50
N ARG A 170 5.91 -0.94 11.31
CA ARG A 170 5.92 0.35 10.60
C ARG A 170 5.08 1.40 11.32
N VAL A 171 3.91 1.04 11.85
CA VAL A 171 3.08 1.93 12.67
C VAL A 171 3.84 2.41 13.90
N LEU A 172 4.51 1.50 14.62
CA LEU A 172 5.28 1.85 15.82
C LEU A 172 6.44 2.82 15.51
N LYS A 173 7.02 2.74 14.30
CA LYS A 173 8.14 3.60 13.89
C LYS A 173 7.71 5.03 13.57
N THR A 174 6.51 5.23 13.02
CA THR A 174 6.01 6.55 12.57
C THR A 174 4.49 6.67 12.80
N PRO A 175 4.03 6.60 14.07
CA PRO A 175 2.60 6.49 14.38
C PRO A 175 1.76 7.67 13.88
N GLU A 176 2.35 8.87 13.81
CA GLU A 176 1.67 10.10 13.36
C GLU A 176 1.24 10.06 11.89
N ARG A 177 1.91 9.25 11.07
CA ARG A 177 1.61 9.08 9.65
C ARG A 177 0.46 8.09 9.40
N PHE A 178 0.24 7.16 10.32
CA PHE A 178 -0.74 6.10 10.15
C PHE A 178 -2.13 6.44 10.70
N ALA A 179 -3.15 6.02 9.97
CA ALA A 179 -4.53 5.90 10.43
C ALA A 179 -4.91 4.41 10.36
N LYS A 180 -5.03 3.78 11.52
CA LYS A 180 -5.42 2.38 11.60
C LYS A 180 -6.94 2.25 11.46
N ILE A 181 -7.38 1.43 10.50
CA ILE A 181 -8.78 1.19 10.15
C ILE A 181 -9.13 -0.25 10.55
N ASP A 182 -10.14 -0.43 11.40
CA ASP A 182 -10.70 -1.74 11.67
C ASP A 182 -11.48 -2.23 10.44
N ALA A 183 -10.80 -2.97 9.59
CA ALA A 183 -11.35 -3.49 8.35
C ALA A 183 -12.20 -4.76 8.54
N ALA A 184 -12.37 -5.26 9.78
CA ALA A 184 -13.29 -6.33 10.09
C ALA A 184 -14.75 -5.84 10.13
N GLN A 185 -14.97 -4.56 10.37
CA GLN A 185 -16.29 -3.93 10.45
C GLN A 185 -17.05 -3.96 9.11
N PRO A 186 -18.39 -3.75 9.12
CA PRO A 186 -19.17 -3.51 7.91
C PRO A 186 -18.62 -2.34 7.08
N ARG A 187 -18.82 -2.43 5.76
CA ARG A 187 -18.24 -1.50 4.79
C ARG A 187 -18.54 -0.02 5.08
N ASP A 188 -19.73 0.30 5.51
CA ASP A 188 -20.15 1.66 5.89
C ASP A 188 -19.41 2.18 7.12
N GLN A 189 -19.16 1.33 8.11
CA GLN A 189 -18.37 1.68 9.29
C GLN A 189 -16.89 1.85 8.98
N VAL A 190 -16.32 1.00 8.10
CA VAL A 190 -14.96 1.18 7.58
C VAL A 190 -14.84 2.52 6.85
N TRP A 191 -15.83 2.84 6.01
CA TRP A 191 -15.86 4.13 5.31
C TRP A 191 -15.94 5.32 6.27
N ALA A 192 -16.77 5.24 7.31
CA ALA A 192 -16.87 6.28 8.32
C ALA A 192 -15.53 6.55 9.03
N GLN A 193 -14.74 5.50 9.33
CA GLN A 193 -13.40 5.65 9.89
C GLN A 193 -12.46 6.39 8.92
N VAL A 194 -12.46 6.04 7.63
CA VAL A 194 -11.64 6.72 6.60
C VAL A 194 -11.99 8.22 6.56
N VAL A 195 -13.29 8.55 6.51
CA VAL A 195 -13.76 9.94 6.47
C VAL A 195 -13.34 10.69 7.74
N ALA A 196 -13.54 10.11 8.92
CA ALA A 196 -13.17 10.74 10.19
C ALA A 196 -11.68 11.09 10.25
N HIS A 197 -10.79 10.20 9.78
CA HIS A 197 -9.36 10.50 9.74
C HIS A 197 -8.99 11.58 8.72
N MET A 198 -9.72 11.72 7.61
CA MET A 198 -9.52 12.82 6.66
C MET A 198 -9.95 14.15 7.30
N GLU A 199 -11.10 14.19 7.96
CA GLU A 199 -11.64 15.38 8.62
C GLU A 199 -10.76 15.85 9.79
N GLN A 200 -10.23 14.92 10.60
CA GLN A 200 -9.28 15.23 11.68
C GLN A 200 -7.99 15.91 11.17
N ARG A 201 -7.63 15.69 9.91
CA ARG A 201 -6.48 16.34 9.26
C ARG A 201 -6.85 17.61 8.48
N GLY A 202 -8.11 18.01 8.52
CA GLY A 202 -8.63 19.15 7.76
C GLY A 202 -8.65 18.93 6.24
N TRP A 203 -8.90 17.70 5.81
CA TRP A 203 -8.82 17.28 4.40
C TRP A 203 -10.18 16.83 3.85
#